data_4e9f76a84ca634e9596307338fd31ba2
#
_entry.id   4e9f76a84ca634e9596307338fd31ba2
#
_cell.length_a   1.000
_cell.length_b   1.000
_cell.length_c   1.000
_cell.angle_alpha   90.00
_cell.angle_beta   90.00
_cell.angle_gamma   90.00
#
_symmetry.space_group_name_H-M   'P 1'
#
loop_
_entity.id
_entity.type
_entity.pdbx_description
1 polymer ?
#
loop_
_entity_poly.entity_id
_entity_poly.type
_entity_poly.pdbx_seq_one_letter_code
_entity_poly.pdbx_strand_id
1 'polypeptide(L)'
;LLGRRQRQMCIRDRDNNGCGYFQVTEKDGFRCSTAVGYLNPIKKRGNLKIITNAHVKKINFQNKIAKEVEYWQDNELKKLVVNREIILSSGSIGSPQILQTSGIGNANKLNNLGIDVVQELKGVGENLQDHLMFRPIYKVHGLKSLNKKVNSLFGKLMIGLEYVFNRSGPMTMGASQMCMFAKS
;
A
#
# COMPACT_ATOMS: atom_id res chain seq x y z
N LEU A 1 -18.28 -3.06 9.23
CA LEU A 1 -18.83 -3.43 7.90
C LEU A 1 -17.87 -3.17 6.72
N LEU A 2 -16.75 -2.50 6.93
CA LEU A 2 -15.70 -2.25 5.91
C LEU A 2 -14.89 -3.51 5.55
N GLY A 3 -14.88 -4.53 6.40
CA GLY A 3 -14.00 -5.68 6.24
C GLY A 3 -14.40 -6.71 5.17
N ARG A 4 -15.62 -6.69 4.65
CA ARG A 4 -16.06 -7.71 3.67
C ARG A 4 -15.89 -7.31 2.20
N ARG A 5 -15.86 -6.03 1.87
CA ARG A 5 -15.77 -5.56 0.48
C ARG A 5 -14.34 -5.42 -0.06
N GLN A 6 -13.33 -5.26 0.80
CA GLN A 6 -11.92 -5.15 0.41
C GLN A 6 -11.26 -6.46 -0.03
N ARG A 7 -11.87 -7.61 0.23
CA ARG A 7 -11.26 -8.92 -0.03
C ARG A 7 -11.32 -9.39 -1.48
N GLN A 8 -11.93 -8.64 -2.38
CA GLN A 8 -12.18 -9.14 -3.74
C GLN A 8 -11.20 -8.65 -4.80
N MET A 9 -10.30 -7.73 -4.50
CA MET A 9 -9.44 -7.13 -5.53
C MET A 9 -8.21 -7.95 -5.93
N CYS A 10 -7.77 -8.92 -5.14
CA CYS A 10 -6.63 -9.79 -5.45
C CYS A 10 -6.76 -11.14 -4.76
N ILE A 11 -7.93 -11.78 -4.83
CA ILE A 11 -8.12 -13.06 -4.16
C ILE A 11 -7.72 -14.18 -5.12
N ARG A 12 -6.68 -14.87 -4.74
CA ARG A 12 -6.04 -15.96 -5.45
C ARG A 12 -6.92 -17.21 -5.64
N ASP A 13 -8.03 -17.30 -4.95
CA ASP A 13 -8.89 -18.48 -4.83
C ASP A 13 -10.23 -18.33 -5.55
N ARG A 14 -10.45 -17.26 -6.31
CA ARG A 14 -11.68 -17.08 -7.10
C ARG A 14 -11.37 -16.78 -8.55
N ASP A 15 -12.26 -17.20 -9.42
CA ASP A 15 -12.20 -16.84 -10.84
C ASP A 15 -12.49 -15.34 -10.98
N ASN A 16 -11.45 -14.58 -11.30
CA ASN A 16 -11.52 -13.13 -11.49
C ASN A 16 -11.80 -12.77 -12.97
N ASN A 17 -12.09 -13.73 -13.85
CA ASN A 17 -12.41 -13.42 -15.22
C ASN A 17 -13.71 -12.62 -15.32
N GLY A 18 -13.67 -11.58 -16.13
CA GLY A 18 -14.83 -10.71 -16.35
C GLY A 18 -14.56 -9.25 -16.11
N CYS A 19 -15.60 -8.44 -16.25
CA CYS A 19 -15.52 -6.99 -16.01
C CYS A 19 -16.40 -6.58 -14.84
N GLY A 20 -15.95 -5.56 -14.13
CA GLY A 20 -16.69 -5.03 -12.99
C GLY A 20 -16.19 -3.66 -12.55
N TYR A 21 -16.91 -3.07 -11.62
CA TYR A 21 -16.46 -1.84 -10.98
C TYR A 21 -15.38 -2.13 -9.94
N PHE A 22 -14.36 -1.27 -9.91
CA PHE A 22 -13.38 -1.30 -8.84
C PHE A 22 -14.03 -1.02 -7.50
N GLN A 23 -13.68 -1.81 -6.51
CA GLN A 23 -14.01 -1.53 -5.14
C GLN A 23 -13.01 -0.52 -4.59
N VAL A 24 -13.49 0.63 -4.16
CA VAL A 24 -12.67 1.70 -3.63
C VAL A 24 -12.78 1.81 -2.12
N THR A 25 -11.70 2.21 -1.47
CA THR A 25 -11.67 2.46 -0.03
C THR A 25 -12.09 3.90 0.21
N GLU A 26 -13.38 4.10 0.33
CA GLU A 26 -14.02 5.39 0.52
C GLU A 26 -15.04 5.33 1.66
N LYS A 27 -15.22 6.44 2.34
CA LYS A 27 -16.26 6.65 3.33
C LYS A 27 -16.74 8.10 3.26
N ASP A 28 -18.05 8.31 3.10
CA ASP A 28 -18.71 9.61 3.09
C ASP A 28 -18.10 10.61 2.08
N GLY A 29 -17.76 10.11 0.86
CA GLY A 29 -17.15 10.90 -0.21
C GLY A 29 -15.66 11.22 0.01
N PHE A 30 -15.00 10.64 1.02
CA PHE A 30 -13.58 10.82 1.29
C PHE A 30 -12.79 9.52 1.16
N ARG A 31 -11.54 9.65 0.74
CA ARG A 31 -10.61 8.52 0.77
C ARG A 31 -10.43 8.03 2.21
N CYS A 32 -10.82 6.79 2.45
CA CYS A 32 -10.61 6.12 3.73
C CYS A 32 -9.30 5.33 3.70
N SER A 33 -8.18 6.01 3.94
CA SER A 33 -6.88 5.34 4.06
C SER A 33 -6.82 4.43 5.30
N THR A 34 -5.82 3.55 5.38
CA THR A 34 -5.58 2.72 6.58
C THR A 34 -5.40 3.57 7.84
N ALA A 35 -4.78 4.74 7.71
CA ALA A 35 -4.67 5.68 8.82
C ALA A 35 -6.05 6.18 9.29
N VAL A 36 -6.93 6.54 8.36
CA VAL A 36 -8.29 7.00 8.69
C VAL A 36 -9.15 5.86 9.23
N GLY A 37 -9.10 4.69 8.59
CA GLY A 37 -9.98 3.56 8.93
C GLY A 37 -9.57 2.81 10.19
N TYR A 38 -8.26 2.72 10.46
CA TYR A 38 -7.75 1.86 11.54
C TYR A 38 -6.93 2.60 12.58
N LEU A 39 -6.05 3.53 12.19
CA LEU A 39 -5.12 4.15 13.11
C LEU A 39 -5.76 5.29 13.92
N ASN A 40 -6.47 6.20 13.27
CA ASN A 40 -7.10 7.35 13.94
C ASN A 40 -8.04 6.96 15.09
N PRO A 41 -8.88 5.91 14.96
CA PRO A 41 -9.75 5.48 16.06
C PRO A 41 -9.01 4.99 17.29
N ILE A 42 -7.78 4.51 17.14
CA ILE A 42 -7.02 3.86 18.23
C ILE A 42 -5.77 4.62 18.66
N LYS A 43 -5.41 5.73 17.99
CA LYS A 43 -4.15 6.46 18.23
C LYS A 43 -3.97 6.98 19.65
N LYS A 44 -5.06 7.08 20.42
CA LYS A 44 -5.02 7.53 21.83
C LYS A 44 -4.84 6.39 22.84
N ARG A 45 -4.72 5.13 22.37
CA ARG A 45 -4.51 4.01 23.28
C ARG A 45 -3.14 4.08 23.94
N GLY A 46 -3.07 3.91 25.27
CA GLY A 46 -1.81 3.98 26.02
C GLY A 46 -0.79 2.88 25.65
N ASN A 47 -1.24 1.78 25.05
CA ASN A 47 -0.40 0.68 24.58
C ASN A 47 0.03 0.81 23.10
N LEU A 48 -0.25 1.94 22.46
CA LEU A 48 0.14 2.22 21.07
C LEU A 48 1.09 3.41 21.02
N LYS A 49 2.30 3.19 20.53
CA LYS A 49 3.26 4.25 20.22
C LYS A 49 3.49 4.30 18.71
N ILE A 50 3.28 5.47 18.12
CA ILE A 50 3.50 5.72 16.69
C ILE A 50 4.75 6.59 16.56
N ILE A 51 5.73 6.11 15.80
CA ILE A 51 6.96 6.83 15.49
C ILE A 51 6.94 7.14 14.00
N THR A 52 6.89 8.42 13.67
CA THR A 52 6.92 8.91 12.28
C THR A 52 8.30 9.44 11.93
N ASN A 53 8.56 9.66 10.63
CA ASN A 53 9.86 10.11 10.12
C ASN A 53 11.01 9.20 10.56
N ALA A 54 10.72 7.92 10.75
CA ALA A 54 11.67 6.90 11.17
C ALA A 54 12.02 6.00 9.99
N HIS A 55 13.29 6.00 9.61
CA HIS A 55 13.82 5.13 8.57
C HIS A 55 14.51 3.92 9.19
N VAL A 56 13.90 2.75 9.06
CA VAL A 56 14.47 1.51 9.58
C VAL A 56 15.76 1.16 8.83
N LYS A 57 16.85 1.02 9.59
CA LYS A 57 18.15 0.64 9.07
C LYS A 57 18.30 -0.87 8.97
N LYS A 58 18.06 -1.57 10.09
CA LYS A 58 18.15 -3.03 10.19
C LYS A 58 17.49 -3.55 11.45
N ILE A 59 17.30 -4.86 11.48
CA ILE A 59 16.91 -5.64 12.66
C ILE A 59 18.16 -6.33 13.20
N ASN A 60 18.40 -6.23 14.49
CA ASN A 60 19.48 -6.93 15.15
C ASN A 60 18.99 -8.26 15.74
N PHE A 61 19.75 -9.30 15.50
CA PHE A 61 19.45 -10.66 15.94
C PHE A 61 20.47 -11.13 17.00
N GLN A 62 19.98 -11.92 17.95
CA GLN A 62 20.80 -12.67 18.89
C GLN A 62 20.34 -14.13 18.85
N ASN A 63 21.24 -15.04 18.53
CA ASN A 63 20.91 -16.45 18.34
C ASN A 63 19.72 -16.68 17.39
N LYS A 64 19.68 -15.95 16.26
CA LYS A 64 18.60 -15.96 15.27
C LYS A 64 17.25 -15.46 15.78
N ILE A 65 17.19 -14.87 16.96
CA ILE A 65 15.98 -14.24 17.51
C ILE A 65 16.11 -12.72 17.29
N ALA A 66 15.07 -12.12 16.70
CA ALA A 66 15.00 -10.67 16.54
C ALA A 66 14.87 -9.99 17.91
N LYS A 67 15.79 -9.10 18.25
CA LYS A 67 15.85 -8.45 19.56
C LYS A 67 15.70 -6.96 19.53
N GLU A 68 16.12 -6.32 18.44
CA GLU A 68 16.17 -4.87 18.39
C GLU A 68 15.95 -4.37 16.97
N VAL A 69 15.33 -3.21 16.81
CA VAL A 69 15.24 -2.48 15.55
C VAL A 69 16.11 -1.23 15.63
N GLU A 70 17.03 -1.06 14.69
CA GLU A 70 17.78 0.18 14.48
C GLU A 70 17.07 1.03 13.42
N TYR A 71 16.88 2.32 13.71
CA TYR A 71 16.26 3.27 12.78
C TYR A 71 16.86 4.66 12.92
N TRP A 72 16.87 5.38 11.82
CA TRP A 72 17.21 6.80 11.77
C TRP A 72 15.98 7.65 12.01
N GLN A 73 16.08 8.62 12.91
CA GLN A 73 15.08 9.66 13.10
C GLN A 73 15.81 10.96 13.44
N ASP A 74 15.49 12.04 12.71
CA ASP A 74 16.12 13.36 12.89
C ASP A 74 17.67 13.31 12.80
N ASN A 75 18.20 12.52 11.88
CA ASN A 75 19.63 12.22 11.66
C ASN A 75 20.33 11.52 12.85
N GLU A 76 19.59 11.04 13.81
CA GLU A 76 20.10 10.24 14.91
C GLU A 76 19.78 8.76 14.74
N LEU A 77 20.77 7.89 15.05
CA LEU A 77 20.55 6.45 15.07
C LEU A 77 19.92 6.07 16.41
N LYS A 78 18.70 5.56 16.37
CA LYS A 78 17.93 5.13 17.54
C LYS A 78 17.73 3.61 17.51
N LYS A 79 17.48 3.05 18.70
CA LYS A 79 17.26 1.63 18.90
C LYS A 79 15.98 1.38 19.68
N LEU A 80 15.26 0.34 19.29
CA LEU A 80 14.04 -0.12 19.96
C LEU A 80 14.17 -1.60 20.29
N VAL A 81 14.14 -1.93 21.56
CA VAL A 81 14.17 -3.32 22.04
C VAL A 81 12.80 -3.96 21.84
N VAL A 82 12.79 -5.20 21.39
CA VAL A 82 11.58 -5.97 21.06
C VAL A 82 11.34 -7.03 22.13
N ASN A 83 10.17 -6.99 22.73
CA ASN A 83 9.80 -7.93 23.81
C ASN A 83 9.12 -9.20 23.30
N ARG A 84 8.46 -9.17 22.13
CA ARG A 84 7.73 -10.32 21.57
C ARG A 84 8.15 -10.60 20.12
N GLU A 85 7.71 -9.81 19.18
CA GLU A 85 7.90 -10.04 17.76
C GLU A 85 8.04 -8.74 16.96
N ILE A 86 8.58 -8.83 15.76
CA ILE A 86 8.63 -7.75 14.77
C ILE A 86 7.74 -8.14 13.60
N ILE A 87 6.78 -7.29 13.28
CA ILE A 87 5.93 -7.45 12.11
C ILE A 87 6.45 -6.53 11.02
N LEU A 88 6.98 -7.12 9.95
CA LEU A 88 7.55 -6.39 8.83
C LEU A 88 6.49 -6.16 7.75
N SER A 89 6.09 -4.91 7.55
CA SER A 89 5.03 -4.50 6.61
C SER A 89 5.46 -3.31 5.74
N SER A 90 6.74 -3.31 5.30
CA SER A 90 7.34 -2.20 4.55
C SER A 90 7.14 -2.29 3.04
N GLY A 91 6.24 -3.15 2.58
CA GLY A 91 5.93 -3.38 1.17
C GLY A 91 6.91 -4.32 0.47
N SER A 92 6.64 -4.56 -0.83
CA SER A 92 7.35 -5.57 -1.62
C SER A 92 8.84 -5.25 -1.84
N ILE A 93 9.24 -4.00 -1.74
CA ILE A 93 10.62 -3.54 -1.88
C ILE A 93 11.25 -3.33 -0.50
N GLY A 94 10.59 -2.60 0.39
CA GLY A 94 11.15 -2.23 1.68
C GLY A 94 11.35 -3.42 2.63
N SER A 95 10.43 -4.38 2.65
CA SER A 95 10.55 -5.55 3.52
C SER A 95 11.75 -6.44 3.16
N PRO A 96 11.96 -6.83 1.88
CA PRO A 96 13.17 -7.54 1.49
C PRO A 96 14.46 -6.75 1.76
N GLN A 97 14.45 -5.45 1.53
CA GLN A 97 15.60 -4.58 1.82
C GLN A 97 15.98 -4.64 3.31
N ILE A 98 15.00 -4.47 4.20
CA ILE A 98 15.26 -4.55 5.65
C ILE A 98 15.77 -5.94 6.05
N LEU A 99 15.23 -7.01 5.48
CA LEU A 99 15.73 -8.37 5.72
C LEU A 99 17.18 -8.53 5.27
N GLN A 100 17.52 -8.10 4.06
CA GLN A 100 18.88 -8.20 3.53
C GLN A 100 19.87 -7.37 4.34
N THR A 101 19.56 -6.13 4.67
CA THR A 101 20.42 -5.28 5.51
C THR A 101 20.56 -5.83 6.95
N SER A 102 19.68 -6.74 7.34
CA SER A 102 19.71 -7.44 8.64
C SER A 102 20.38 -8.81 8.58
N GLY A 103 20.98 -9.18 7.44
CA GLY A 103 21.69 -10.45 7.29
C GLY A 103 20.81 -11.63 6.88
N ILE A 104 19.59 -11.40 6.39
CA ILE A 104 18.68 -12.44 5.93
C ILE A 104 18.50 -12.35 4.42
N GLY A 105 18.99 -13.34 3.68
CA GLY A 105 18.93 -13.33 2.21
C GLY A 105 19.87 -14.35 1.59
N ASN A 106 20.23 -14.13 0.33
CA ASN A 106 21.21 -14.93 -0.37
C ASN A 106 22.61 -14.67 0.21
N ALA A 107 23.23 -15.70 0.80
CA ALA A 107 24.51 -15.58 1.51
C ALA A 107 25.63 -14.98 0.64
N ASN A 108 25.75 -15.40 -0.63
CA ASN A 108 26.79 -14.88 -1.52
C ASN A 108 26.59 -13.38 -1.80
N LYS A 109 25.35 -12.95 -2.04
CA LYS A 109 25.05 -11.52 -2.25
C LYS A 109 25.35 -10.70 -1.00
N LEU A 110 24.97 -11.19 0.18
CA LEU A 110 25.19 -10.48 1.45
C LEU A 110 26.68 -10.36 1.76
N ASN A 111 27.44 -11.45 1.63
CA ASN A 111 28.91 -11.46 1.86
C ASN A 111 29.62 -10.48 0.90
N ASN A 112 29.23 -10.42 -0.38
CA ASN A 112 29.80 -9.48 -1.34
C ASN A 112 29.51 -8.00 -0.98
N LEU A 113 28.47 -7.74 -0.20
CA LEU A 113 28.13 -6.41 0.31
C LEU A 113 28.70 -6.14 1.71
N GLY A 114 29.50 -7.06 2.26
CA GLY A 114 30.06 -6.94 3.62
C GLY A 114 29.01 -7.05 4.73
N ILE A 115 27.90 -7.76 4.47
CA ILE A 115 26.82 -7.97 5.44
C ILE A 115 26.95 -9.39 6.00
N ASP A 116 27.08 -9.49 7.32
CA ASP A 116 27.14 -10.79 8.02
C ASP A 116 25.83 -11.56 7.86
N VAL A 117 25.95 -12.84 7.49
CA VAL A 117 24.80 -13.70 7.24
C VAL A 117 24.25 -14.25 8.55
N VAL A 118 23.04 -13.84 8.92
CA VAL A 118 22.28 -14.38 10.06
C VAL A 118 21.54 -15.65 9.65
N GLN A 119 20.89 -15.60 8.50
CA GLN A 119 20.14 -16.73 7.95
C GLN A 119 20.11 -16.67 6.42
N GLU A 120 20.53 -17.74 5.78
CA GLU A 120 20.39 -17.87 4.34
C GLU A 120 18.92 -18.15 3.98
N LEU A 121 18.33 -17.25 3.19
CA LEU A 121 17.03 -17.38 2.57
C LEU A 121 17.11 -16.85 1.13
N LYS A 122 17.34 -17.73 0.17
CA LYS A 122 17.62 -17.37 -1.24
C LYS A 122 16.49 -16.59 -1.92
N GLY A 123 15.23 -16.79 -1.47
CA GLY A 123 14.06 -16.13 -2.05
C GLY A 123 13.87 -14.67 -1.62
N VAL A 124 14.60 -14.17 -0.63
CA VAL A 124 14.46 -12.78 -0.17
C VAL A 124 15.00 -11.82 -1.21
N GLY A 125 14.10 -10.95 -1.70
CA GLY A 125 14.41 -9.97 -2.75
C GLY A 125 14.41 -10.54 -4.18
N GLU A 126 13.92 -11.76 -4.35
CA GLU A 126 13.78 -12.41 -5.67
C GLU A 126 12.30 -12.47 -6.08
N ASN A 127 12.06 -12.73 -7.37
CA ASN A 127 10.73 -12.96 -7.95
C ASN A 127 9.74 -11.82 -7.71
N LEU A 128 10.20 -10.58 -7.74
CA LEU A 128 9.30 -9.43 -7.70
C LEU A 128 8.36 -9.47 -8.91
N GLN A 129 7.07 -9.42 -8.65
CA GLN A 129 6.03 -9.43 -9.67
C GLN A 129 5.12 -8.21 -9.51
N ASP A 130 4.69 -7.67 -10.65
CA ASP A 130 3.68 -6.62 -10.70
C ASP A 130 2.60 -6.99 -11.71
N HIS A 131 1.42 -6.35 -11.60
CA HIS A 131 0.32 -6.60 -12.50
C HIS A 131 0.59 -5.99 -13.88
N LEU A 132 0.52 -6.81 -14.94
CA LEU A 132 0.44 -6.29 -16.29
C LEU A 132 -0.91 -5.59 -16.46
N MET A 133 -0.89 -4.28 -16.73
CA MET A 133 -2.08 -3.49 -16.87
C MET A 133 -2.09 -2.78 -18.23
N PHE A 134 -3.14 -3.04 -19.02
CA PHE A 134 -3.40 -2.34 -20.26
C PHE A 134 -4.57 -1.37 -20.06
N ARG A 135 -4.41 -0.12 -20.50
CA ARG A 135 -5.47 0.90 -20.44
C ARG A 135 -5.94 1.24 -21.86
N PRO A 136 -7.00 0.59 -22.35
CA PRO A 136 -7.56 0.95 -23.65
C PRO A 136 -8.22 2.33 -23.58
N ILE A 137 -7.92 3.18 -24.56
CA ILE A 137 -8.49 4.51 -24.68
C ILE A 137 -9.30 4.57 -25.96
N TYR A 138 -10.59 4.88 -25.84
CA TYR A 138 -11.50 4.96 -26.96
C TYR A 138 -12.03 6.37 -27.15
N LYS A 139 -12.09 6.84 -28.39
CA LYS A 139 -12.84 8.03 -28.76
C LYS A 139 -14.30 7.65 -28.98
N VAL A 140 -15.20 8.20 -28.19
CA VAL A 140 -16.64 7.91 -28.29
C VAL A 140 -17.38 9.09 -28.91
N HIS A 141 -18.35 8.78 -29.76
CA HIS A 141 -19.25 9.75 -30.40
C HIS A 141 -20.68 9.57 -29.89
N GLY A 142 -21.45 10.63 -29.82
CA GLY A 142 -22.86 10.59 -29.41
C GLY A 142 -23.13 10.48 -27.92
N LEU A 143 -22.10 10.28 -27.08
CA LEU A 143 -22.25 10.18 -25.62
C LEU A 143 -21.72 11.41 -24.90
N LYS A 144 -22.34 11.73 -23.76
CA LYS A 144 -21.86 12.77 -22.85
C LYS A 144 -20.79 12.16 -21.93
N SER A 145 -19.52 12.38 -22.27
CA SER A 145 -18.41 11.94 -21.41
C SER A 145 -18.15 12.92 -20.27
N LEU A 146 -17.56 12.43 -19.19
CA LEU A 146 -17.11 13.24 -18.06
C LEU A 146 -16.17 14.36 -18.51
N ASN A 147 -15.32 14.11 -19.52
CA ASN A 147 -14.40 15.10 -20.09
C ASN A 147 -15.11 16.36 -20.59
N LYS A 148 -16.29 16.22 -21.20
CA LYS A 148 -17.07 17.38 -21.62
C LYS A 148 -17.56 18.24 -20.45
N LYS A 149 -17.96 17.62 -19.33
CA LYS A 149 -18.32 18.34 -18.10
C LYS A 149 -17.11 19.03 -17.47
N VAL A 150 -15.98 18.31 -17.34
CA VAL A 150 -14.78 18.84 -16.69
C VAL A 150 -14.10 19.93 -17.49
N ASN A 151 -14.24 19.95 -18.82
CA ASN A 151 -13.67 21.00 -19.67
C ASN A 151 -14.52 22.29 -19.73
N SER A 152 -15.71 22.31 -19.16
CA SER A 152 -16.56 23.49 -19.04
C SER A 152 -16.42 24.14 -17.67
N LEU A 153 -16.29 25.47 -17.60
CA LEU A 153 -16.25 26.21 -16.33
C LEU A 153 -17.53 25.97 -15.51
N PHE A 154 -18.67 26.03 -16.15
CA PHE A 154 -19.97 25.73 -15.49
C PHE A 154 -20.01 24.27 -15.00
N GLY A 155 -19.53 23.33 -15.80
CA GLY A 155 -19.45 21.93 -15.41
C GLY A 155 -18.54 21.69 -14.20
N LYS A 156 -17.40 22.37 -14.14
CA LYS A 156 -16.52 22.32 -12.95
C LYS A 156 -17.19 22.85 -11.70
N LEU A 157 -17.87 24.01 -11.83
CA LEU A 157 -18.62 24.60 -10.71
C LEU A 157 -19.68 23.65 -10.19
N MET A 158 -20.50 23.08 -11.08
CA MET A 158 -21.55 22.13 -10.70
C MET A 158 -21.00 20.87 -10.03
N ILE A 159 -19.89 20.31 -10.54
CA ILE A 159 -19.21 19.17 -9.91
C ILE A 159 -18.69 19.53 -8.51
N GLY A 160 -18.14 20.73 -8.36
CA GLY A 160 -17.68 21.22 -7.05
C GLY A 160 -18.81 21.39 -6.06
N LEU A 161 -19.93 22.00 -6.48
CA LEU A 161 -21.11 22.16 -5.63
C LEU A 161 -21.73 20.81 -5.23
N GLU A 162 -21.86 19.88 -6.17
CA GLU A 162 -22.33 18.53 -5.89
C GLU A 162 -21.48 17.85 -4.81
N TYR A 163 -20.16 17.97 -4.92
CA TYR A 163 -19.26 17.41 -3.93
C TYR A 163 -19.36 18.08 -2.55
N VAL A 164 -19.42 19.42 -2.52
CA VAL A 164 -19.50 20.17 -1.26
C VAL A 164 -20.80 19.88 -0.50
N PHE A 165 -21.93 19.87 -1.20
CA PHE A 165 -23.25 19.71 -0.55
C PHE A 165 -23.65 18.26 -0.36
N ASN A 166 -23.38 17.40 -1.34
CA ASN A 166 -23.89 16.01 -1.33
C ASN A 166 -22.82 14.96 -1.09
N ARG A 167 -21.52 15.33 -1.11
CA ARG A 167 -20.40 14.38 -1.03
C ARG A 167 -20.52 13.25 -2.05
N SER A 168 -20.97 13.58 -3.26
CA SER A 168 -21.21 12.64 -4.35
C SER A 168 -20.61 13.15 -5.68
N GLY A 169 -20.80 12.38 -6.73
CA GLY A 169 -20.40 12.76 -8.07
C GLY A 169 -18.94 12.51 -8.42
N PRO A 170 -18.43 13.13 -9.50
CA PRO A 170 -17.12 12.81 -10.06
C PRO A 170 -15.93 13.00 -9.12
N MET A 171 -16.04 13.87 -8.11
CA MET A 171 -14.93 14.11 -7.16
C MET A 171 -14.77 12.99 -6.11
N THR A 172 -15.76 12.12 -5.96
CA THR A 172 -15.66 10.94 -5.08
C THR A 172 -15.13 9.72 -5.81
N MET A 173 -14.97 9.81 -7.14
CA MET A 173 -14.63 8.68 -7.98
C MET A 173 -13.12 8.50 -8.10
N GLY A 174 -12.64 7.25 -8.08
CA GLY A 174 -11.26 6.93 -8.42
C GLY A 174 -10.95 7.21 -9.90
N ALA A 175 -9.67 7.33 -10.22
CA ALA A 175 -9.20 7.61 -11.59
C ALA A 175 -9.62 6.52 -12.62
N SER A 176 -9.87 5.31 -12.17
CA SER A 176 -10.40 4.19 -12.96
C SER A 176 -11.56 3.59 -12.20
N GLN A 177 -12.69 3.37 -12.89
CA GLN A 177 -13.91 2.87 -12.26
C GLN A 177 -14.21 1.42 -12.57
N MET A 178 -13.80 0.97 -13.75
CA MET A 178 -14.04 -0.39 -14.23
C MET A 178 -12.72 -1.07 -14.55
N CYS A 179 -12.68 -2.35 -14.33
CA CYS A 179 -11.60 -3.23 -14.77
C CYS A 179 -12.17 -4.47 -15.44
N MET A 180 -11.36 -5.06 -16.28
CA MET A 180 -11.60 -6.38 -16.85
C MET A 180 -10.37 -7.24 -16.58
N PHE A 181 -10.59 -8.42 -16.04
CA PHE A 181 -9.58 -9.45 -15.91
C PHE A 181 -9.87 -10.52 -16.97
N ALA A 182 -8.87 -10.85 -17.75
CA ALA A 182 -8.95 -11.91 -18.77
C ALA A 182 -7.72 -12.78 -18.65
N LYS A 183 -7.87 -14.07 -18.94
CA LYS A 183 -6.75 -14.97 -19.12
C LYS A 183 -6.15 -14.72 -20.51
N SER A 184 -4.83 -14.72 -20.58
CA SER A 184 -4.07 -14.71 -21.84
C SER A 184 -4.08 -16.09 -22.49
#